data_c8896eb902098ee861f8db260eac00a6
#
_entry.id   c8896eb902098ee861f8db260eac00a6
#
_cell.length_a   1.000
_cell.length_b   1.000
_cell.length_c   1.000
_cell.angle_alpha   90.00
_cell.angle_beta   90.00
_cell.angle_gamma   90.00
#
_symmetry.space_group_name_H-M   'P 1'
#
loop_
_entity.id
_entity.type
_entity.pdbx_description
1 polymer ?
#
loop_
_entity_poly.entity_id
_entity_poly.type
_entity_poly.pdbx_seq_one_letter_code
_entity_poly.pdbx_strand_id
1 'polypeptide(L)'
;GIIFIRHGHDGPIKTTEDAIKQAYEVGLLGQNILGSDFSFDLEVSLTGESYVAGEETALMEAVEGKRSMPRARPPFPAAYGVWGRPSTINNVKSLSYAPSILENGPEWFSSIGVNKSTGTAIICLSGNIKYPGLYEVPMGLTIGEVIDSIGGGVPGGRKLKMLQTGGPLGGVLSSDSL
;
A
#
# COMPACT_ATOMS: atom_id res chain seq x y z
N GLY A 1 9.65 13.48 -7.70
CA GLY A 1 8.80 12.35 -7.27
C GLY A 1 7.39 12.81 -6.94
N ILE A 2 6.44 11.87 -6.98
CA ILE A 2 5.03 12.16 -6.69
C ILE A 2 4.52 11.14 -5.67
N ILE A 3 3.99 11.64 -4.54
CA ILE A 3 3.26 10.82 -3.59
C ILE A 3 1.77 10.96 -3.91
N PHE A 4 1.17 9.87 -4.34
CA PHE A 4 -0.23 9.83 -4.72
C PHE A 4 -1.10 9.46 -3.51
N ILE A 5 -1.99 10.36 -3.10
CA ILE A 5 -2.87 10.17 -1.94
C ILE A 5 -4.32 10.34 -2.39
N ARG A 6 -5.19 9.47 -1.90
CA ARG A 6 -6.62 9.57 -2.16
C ARG A 6 -7.20 10.82 -1.49
N HIS A 7 -8.00 11.56 -2.23
CA HIS A 7 -8.75 12.70 -1.71
C HIS A 7 -9.65 12.30 -0.51
N GLY A 8 -9.82 13.19 0.45
CA GLY A 8 -10.63 12.92 1.65
C GLY A 8 -9.88 12.24 2.80
N HIS A 9 -8.56 12.02 2.65
CA HIS A 9 -7.68 11.55 3.72
C HIS A 9 -6.86 12.71 4.29
N ASP A 10 -7.50 13.70 4.90
CA ASP A 10 -6.88 14.97 5.33
C ASP A 10 -5.70 14.77 6.31
N GLY A 11 -5.81 13.82 7.23
CA GLY A 11 -4.73 13.50 8.15
C GLY A 11 -3.46 13.01 7.44
N PRO A 12 -3.50 11.94 6.65
CA PRO A 12 -2.38 11.48 5.82
C PRO A 12 -1.84 12.54 4.87
N ILE A 13 -2.70 13.33 4.22
CA ILE A 13 -2.28 14.41 3.32
C ILE A 13 -1.41 15.40 4.09
N LYS A 14 -1.95 15.96 5.19
CA LYS A 14 -1.24 16.92 6.00
C LYS A 14 0.09 16.38 6.54
N THR A 15 0.10 15.17 7.08
CA THR A 15 1.31 14.55 7.62
C THR A 15 2.37 14.38 6.54
N THR A 16 1.98 14.00 5.32
CA THR A 16 2.90 13.85 4.19
C THR A 16 3.46 15.20 3.75
N GLU A 17 2.63 16.22 3.62
CA GLU A 17 3.06 17.58 3.27
C GLU A 17 4.01 18.17 4.31
N ASP A 18 3.70 18.00 5.60
CA ASP A 18 4.57 18.43 6.69
C ASP A 18 5.93 17.70 6.67
N ALA A 19 5.95 16.40 6.37
CA ALA A 19 7.19 15.63 6.24
C ALA A 19 8.02 16.07 5.03
N ILE A 20 7.40 16.32 3.89
CA ILE A 20 8.07 16.84 2.69
C ILE A 20 8.70 18.20 3.01
N LYS A 21 7.95 19.10 3.65
CA LYS A 21 8.46 20.40 4.06
C LYS A 21 9.68 20.28 4.98
N GLN A 22 9.61 19.44 6.00
CA GLN A 22 10.75 19.17 6.89
C GLN A 22 11.96 18.63 6.12
N ALA A 23 11.76 17.73 5.16
CA ALA A 23 12.84 17.18 4.34
C ALA A 23 13.53 18.26 3.49
N TYR A 24 12.80 19.25 2.97
CA TYR A 24 13.39 20.41 2.29
C TYR A 24 14.18 21.29 3.29
N GLU A 25 13.63 21.57 4.47
CA GLU A 25 14.27 22.40 5.48
C GLU A 25 15.63 21.85 5.95
N VAL A 26 15.78 20.52 5.98
CA VAL A 26 17.05 19.87 6.39
C VAL A 26 17.93 19.44 5.20
N GLY A 27 17.59 19.83 3.97
CA GLY A 27 18.38 19.55 2.77
C GLY A 27 18.37 18.11 2.28
N LEU A 28 17.34 17.35 2.63
CA LEU A 28 17.09 15.99 2.11
C LEU A 28 16.24 15.97 0.83
N LEU A 29 15.67 17.10 0.46
CA LEU A 29 15.00 17.36 -0.81
C LEU A 29 15.45 18.69 -1.42
N GLY A 30 15.22 18.89 -2.70
CA GLY A 30 15.60 20.09 -3.46
C GLY A 30 16.90 19.93 -4.22
N GLN A 31 17.70 20.97 -4.26
CA GLN A 31 18.94 21.04 -5.04
C GLN A 31 20.16 20.59 -4.19
N ASN A 32 21.09 19.87 -4.83
CA ASN A 32 22.36 19.48 -4.23
C ASN A 32 22.23 18.79 -2.86
N ILE A 33 21.36 17.78 -2.79
CA ILE A 33 21.03 17.07 -1.54
C ILE A 33 22.29 16.59 -0.84
N LEU A 34 22.41 16.94 0.45
CA LEU A 34 23.58 16.64 1.29
C LEU A 34 24.93 17.08 0.68
N GLY A 35 24.92 18.13 -0.13
CA GLY A 35 26.12 18.65 -0.80
C GLY A 35 26.61 17.83 -1.99
N SER A 36 25.79 16.93 -2.51
CA SER A 36 26.06 16.16 -3.74
C SER A 36 25.52 16.90 -4.98
N ASP A 37 25.82 16.36 -6.17
CA ASP A 37 25.23 16.84 -7.44
C ASP A 37 23.80 16.33 -7.65
N PHE A 38 23.24 15.57 -6.72
CA PHE A 38 21.92 15.01 -6.81
C PHE A 38 20.86 16.01 -6.34
N SER A 39 19.84 16.18 -7.15
CA SER A 39 18.68 17.04 -6.85
C SER A 39 17.41 16.24 -7.03
N PHE A 40 16.47 16.37 -6.10
CA PHE A 40 15.22 15.63 -6.15
C PHE A 40 14.10 16.43 -5.47
N ASP A 41 13.01 16.61 -6.20
CA ASP A 41 11.81 17.26 -5.70
C ASP A 41 10.70 16.24 -5.50
N LEU A 42 9.86 16.46 -4.49
CA LEU A 42 8.77 15.59 -4.12
C LEU A 42 7.51 16.42 -3.88
N GLU A 43 6.40 15.97 -4.44
CA GLU A 43 5.10 16.62 -4.30
C GLU A 43 3.99 15.61 -3.98
N VAL A 44 2.87 16.10 -3.43
CA VAL A 44 1.66 15.32 -3.22
C VAL A 44 0.72 15.54 -4.40
N SER A 45 0.24 14.45 -5.00
CA SER A 45 -0.84 14.46 -5.98
C SER A 45 -2.09 13.85 -5.37
N LEU A 46 -3.19 14.59 -5.41
CA LEU A 46 -4.47 14.11 -4.90
C LEU A 46 -5.30 13.54 -6.05
N THR A 47 -5.88 12.38 -5.83
CA THR A 47 -6.80 11.77 -6.79
C THR A 47 -8.24 11.90 -6.33
N GLY A 48 -9.15 11.89 -7.32
CA GLY A 48 -10.57 11.70 -7.07
C GLY A 48 -10.90 10.30 -6.56
N GLU A 49 -12.15 10.10 -6.24
CA GLU A 49 -12.65 8.82 -5.76
C GLU A 49 -12.72 7.79 -6.92
N SER A 50 -11.78 6.86 -6.93
CA SER A 50 -11.81 5.69 -7.81
C SER A 50 -11.25 4.49 -7.07
N TYR A 51 -11.98 3.38 -7.08
CA TYR A 51 -11.54 2.15 -6.45
C TYR A 51 -10.22 1.62 -7.07
N VAL A 52 -10.05 1.78 -8.37
CA VAL A 52 -8.88 1.28 -9.11
C VAL A 52 -7.72 2.26 -9.15
N ALA A 53 -7.81 3.44 -8.50
CA ALA A 53 -6.78 4.47 -8.56
C ALA A 53 -5.41 4.03 -8.01
N GLY A 54 -5.37 2.98 -7.18
CA GLY A 54 -4.13 2.40 -6.66
C GLY A 54 -3.45 1.40 -7.59
N GLU A 55 -4.12 0.96 -8.67
CA GLU A 55 -3.47 0.17 -9.72
C GLU A 55 -2.46 1.05 -10.47
N GLU A 56 -1.25 0.57 -10.70
CA GLU A 56 -0.12 1.40 -11.14
C GLU A 56 -0.40 2.22 -12.40
N THR A 57 -1.11 1.65 -13.38
CA THR A 57 -1.41 2.35 -14.64
C THR A 57 -2.57 3.31 -14.51
N ALA A 58 -3.58 2.98 -13.69
CA ALA A 58 -4.68 3.89 -13.36
C ALA A 58 -4.20 5.08 -12.51
N LEU A 59 -3.23 4.84 -11.63
CA LEU A 59 -2.55 5.89 -10.87
C LEU A 59 -1.85 6.89 -11.81
N MET A 60 -1.12 6.40 -12.81
CA MET A 60 -0.48 7.26 -13.80
C MET A 60 -1.49 8.14 -14.56
N GLU A 61 -2.62 7.56 -15.00
CA GLU A 61 -3.70 8.33 -15.65
C GLU A 61 -4.25 9.42 -14.73
N ALA A 62 -4.43 9.12 -13.44
CA ALA A 62 -4.91 10.10 -12.47
C ALA A 62 -3.89 11.22 -12.24
N VAL A 63 -2.60 10.90 -12.11
CA VAL A 63 -1.51 11.89 -11.99
C VAL A 63 -1.45 12.81 -13.23
N GLU A 64 -1.73 12.27 -14.40
CA GLU A 64 -1.80 13.04 -15.67
C GLU A 64 -3.10 13.88 -15.78
N GLY A 65 -3.97 13.87 -14.76
CA GLY A 65 -5.25 14.60 -14.77
C GLY A 65 -6.34 13.96 -15.64
N LYS A 66 -6.14 12.70 -16.02
CA LYS A 66 -7.08 11.91 -16.80
C LYS A 66 -7.99 11.08 -15.90
N ARG A 67 -8.98 10.43 -16.49
CA ARG A 67 -9.80 9.45 -15.79
C ARG A 67 -8.94 8.27 -15.34
N SER A 68 -9.01 7.91 -14.07
CA SER A 68 -8.25 6.81 -13.47
C SER A 68 -8.74 5.47 -14.00
N MET A 69 -8.18 5.04 -15.13
CA MET A 69 -8.47 3.78 -15.80
C MET A 69 -7.16 3.04 -16.08
N PRO A 70 -7.12 1.70 -15.89
CA PRO A 70 -5.95 0.92 -16.23
C PRO A 70 -5.59 1.02 -17.72
N ARG A 71 -4.28 1.02 -18.00
CA ARG A 71 -3.71 0.89 -19.35
C ARG A 71 -3.39 -0.57 -19.65
N ALA A 72 -3.49 -0.96 -20.92
CA ALA A 72 -2.97 -2.26 -21.35
C ALA A 72 -1.44 -2.29 -21.24
N ARG A 73 -0.88 -3.44 -20.88
CA ARG A 73 0.55 -3.72 -20.86
C ARG A 73 0.88 -4.84 -21.85
N PRO A 74 1.97 -4.77 -22.65
CA PRO A 74 2.94 -3.68 -22.77
C PRO A 74 2.36 -2.41 -23.42
N PRO A 75 2.97 -1.19 -23.27
CA PRO A 75 4.25 -0.94 -22.59
C PRO A 75 4.13 -0.94 -21.05
N PHE A 76 5.21 -1.31 -20.37
CA PHE A 76 5.30 -1.22 -18.92
C PHE A 76 5.70 0.19 -18.48
N PRO A 77 5.33 0.63 -17.24
CA PRO A 77 5.64 1.97 -16.74
C PRO A 77 7.12 2.34 -16.79
N ALA A 78 8.01 1.38 -16.56
CA ALA A 78 9.46 1.59 -16.67
C ALA A 78 9.93 2.01 -18.06
N ALA A 79 9.17 1.69 -19.12
CA ALA A 79 9.45 2.10 -20.49
C ALA A 79 8.61 3.31 -20.89
N TYR A 80 7.35 3.38 -20.49
CA TYR A 80 6.39 4.41 -20.87
C TYR A 80 5.41 4.67 -19.73
N GLY A 81 5.81 5.54 -18.81
CA GLY A 81 5.08 5.90 -17.60
C GLY A 81 4.38 7.24 -17.69
N VAL A 82 4.43 8.00 -16.61
CA VAL A 82 3.78 9.31 -16.45
C VAL A 82 4.33 10.29 -17.51
N TRP A 83 3.42 10.92 -18.23
CA TRP A 83 3.72 11.81 -19.40
C TRP A 83 4.64 11.16 -20.43
N GLY A 84 4.53 9.86 -20.61
CA GLY A 84 5.34 9.10 -21.58
C GLY A 84 6.81 8.91 -21.16
N ARG A 85 7.18 9.26 -19.93
CA ARG A 85 8.54 9.10 -19.42
C ARG A 85 8.68 7.80 -18.61
N PRO A 86 9.86 7.18 -18.59
CA PRO A 86 10.12 6.05 -17.71
C PRO A 86 9.76 6.38 -16.27
N SER A 87 8.95 5.55 -15.64
CA SER A 87 8.47 5.78 -14.27
C SER A 87 8.55 4.51 -13.45
N THR A 88 9.02 4.64 -12.20
CA THR A 88 8.93 3.59 -11.19
C THR A 88 7.77 3.89 -10.25
N ILE A 89 7.00 2.86 -9.92
CA ILE A 89 5.85 2.99 -9.02
C ILE A 89 6.03 2.00 -7.89
N ASN A 90 5.94 2.51 -6.66
CA ASN A 90 6.11 1.72 -5.46
C ASN A 90 4.93 1.96 -4.52
N ASN A 91 4.45 0.88 -3.91
CA ASN A 91 3.44 1.00 -2.87
C ASN A 91 4.06 1.63 -1.62
N VAL A 92 3.32 2.53 -0.96
CA VAL A 92 3.74 3.19 0.28
C VAL A 92 4.07 2.16 1.37
N LYS A 93 3.32 1.07 1.45
CA LYS A 93 3.63 -0.04 2.37
C LYS A 93 5.03 -0.59 2.15
N SER A 94 5.42 -0.84 0.90
CA SER A 94 6.76 -1.35 0.57
C SER A 94 7.86 -0.37 0.97
N LEU A 95 7.65 0.92 0.75
CA LEU A 95 8.60 1.96 1.14
C LEU A 95 8.67 2.14 2.66
N SER A 96 7.56 1.96 3.38
CA SER A 96 7.53 2.08 4.84
C SER A 96 8.31 0.99 5.58
N TYR A 97 8.59 -0.13 4.94
CA TYR A 97 9.45 -1.17 5.51
C TYR A 97 10.95 -0.82 5.44
N ALA A 98 11.35 0.01 4.48
CA ALA A 98 12.75 0.30 4.24
C ALA A 98 13.51 0.82 5.48
N PRO A 99 12.99 1.78 6.27
CA PRO A 99 13.68 2.25 7.46
C PRO A 99 13.94 1.12 8.48
N SER A 100 12.93 0.32 8.77
CA SER A 100 13.06 -0.79 9.73
C SER A 100 14.00 -1.89 9.24
N ILE A 101 14.02 -2.15 7.93
CA ILE A 101 14.96 -3.11 7.34
C ILE A 101 16.39 -2.58 7.40
N LEU A 102 16.60 -1.28 7.15
CA LEU A 102 17.93 -0.66 7.26
C LEU A 102 18.45 -0.65 8.70
N GLU A 103 17.56 -0.46 9.66
CA GLU A 103 17.93 -0.45 11.09
C GLU A 103 18.22 -1.84 11.64
N ASN A 104 17.40 -2.84 11.32
CA ASN A 104 17.46 -4.17 11.92
C ASN A 104 18.12 -5.25 11.04
N GLY A 105 18.37 -4.93 9.77
CA GLY A 105 18.95 -5.82 8.79
C GLY A 105 17.93 -6.66 7.99
N PRO A 106 18.32 -7.14 6.80
CA PRO A 106 17.44 -7.91 5.94
C PRO A 106 17.09 -9.29 6.51
N GLU A 107 17.99 -9.90 7.30
CA GLU A 107 17.76 -11.17 7.97
C GLU A 107 16.64 -11.08 9.00
N TRP A 108 16.57 -9.96 9.74
CA TRP A 108 15.48 -9.70 10.66
C TRP A 108 14.13 -9.70 9.93
N PHE A 109 13.99 -8.97 8.83
CA PHE A 109 12.73 -8.91 8.09
C PHE A 109 12.38 -10.25 7.44
N SER A 110 13.36 -10.97 6.91
CA SER A 110 13.17 -12.27 6.28
C SER A 110 12.89 -13.38 7.28
N SER A 111 13.20 -13.19 8.56
CA SER A 111 12.84 -14.14 9.64
C SER A 111 11.38 -14.08 10.06
N ILE A 112 10.67 -13.01 9.68
CA ILE A 112 9.23 -12.86 9.91
C ILE A 112 8.48 -13.54 8.77
N GLY A 113 7.47 -14.34 9.08
CA GLY A 113 6.69 -15.05 8.08
C GLY A 113 7.15 -16.47 7.84
N VAL A 114 6.81 -17.03 6.68
CA VAL A 114 7.08 -18.45 6.37
C VAL A 114 7.60 -18.64 4.94
N ASN A 115 8.54 -19.55 4.76
CA ASN A 115 9.07 -19.95 3.45
C ASN A 115 9.52 -18.76 2.57
N LYS A 116 8.87 -18.60 1.40
CA LYS A 116 9.12 -17.49 0.47
C LYS A 116 8.23 -16.26 0.71
N SER A 117 7.29 -16.34 1.64
CA SER A 117 6.39 -15.26 2.03
C SER A 117 6.88 -14.67 3.36
N THR A 118 7.84 -13.77 3.27
CA THR A 118 8.48 -13.15 4.43
C THR A 118 7.98 -11.73 4.70
N GLY A 119 8.23 -11.24 5.92
CA GLY A 119 7.77 -9.95 6.39
C GLY A 119 6.32 -9.99 6.89
N THR A 120 5.68 -8.84 6.88
CA THR A 120 4.32 -8.63 7.35
C THR A 120 3.35 -8.28 6.24
N ALA A 121 2.06 -8.42 6.50
CA ALA A 121 0.98 -7.92 5.66
C ALA A 121 0.03 -7.07 6.48
N ILE A 122 -0.53 -6.02 5.86
CA ILE A 122 -1.63 -5.25 6.44
C ILE A 122 -2.94 -5.83 5.91
N ILE A 123 -3.77 -6.30 6.81
CA ILE A 123 -5.06 -6.92 6.51
C ILE A 123 -6.18 -6.02 7.03
N CYS A 124 -7.16 -5.75 6.19
CA CYS A 124 -8.39 -5.08 6.58
C CYS A 124 -9.50 -6.12 6.78
N LEU A 125 -9.99 -6.23 8.01
CA LEU A 125 -11.12 -7.09 8.36
C LEU A 125 -12.39 -6.25 8.45
N SER A 126 -13.44 -6.67 7.75
CA SER A 126 -14.74 -6.01 7.77
C SER A 126 -15.88 -7.02 7.68
N GLY A 127 -17.10 -6.55 7.87
CA GLY A 127 -18.29 -7.38 7.83
C GLY A 127 -18.71 -7.89 9.21
N ASN A 128 -19.33 -9.06 9.25
CA ASN A 128 -19.90 -9.61 10.48
C ASN A 128 -18.85 -10.39 11.29
N ILE A 129 -17.87 -9.66 11.79
CA ILE A 129 -16.77 -10.14 12.61
C ILE A 129 -16.73 -9.36 13.93
N LYS A 130 -16.23 -9.99 15.00
CA LYS A 130 -16.25 -9.38 16.34
C LYS A 130 -15.37 -8.15 16.44
N TYR A 131 -14.17 -8.19 15.83
CA TYR A 131 -13.20 -7.11 15.84
C TYR A 131 -12.85 -6.72 14.40
N PRO A 132 -13.65 -5.85 13.75
CA PRO A 132 -13.28 -5.29 12.47
C PRO A 132 -12.15 -4.28 12.65
N GLY A 133 -11.28 -4.12 11.64
CA GLY A 133 -10.17 -3.16 11.71
C GLY A 133 -9.05 -3.45 10.74
N LEU A 134 -7.97 -2.70 10.89
CA LEU A 134 -6.70 -2.88 10.18
C LEU A 134 -5.69 -3.53 11.13
N TYR A 135 -5.06 -4.59 10.66
CA TYR A 135 -4.11 -5.38 11.43
C TYR A 135 -2.84 -5.62 10.63
N GLU A 136 -1.71 -5.35 11.21
CA GLU A 136 -0.43 -5.82 10.69
C GLU A 136 -0.16 -7.23 11.27
N VAL A 137 0.09 -8.18 10.39
CA VAL A 137 0.26 -9.59 10.75
C VAL A 137 1.47 -10.18 10.04
N PRO A 138 2.18 -11.15 10.63
CA PRO A 138 3.22 -11.87 9.92
C PRO A 138 2.61 -12.63 8.73
N MET A 139 3.37 -12.70 7.65
CA MET A 139 2.99 -13.52 6.51
C MET A 139 2.95 -15.00 6.88
N GLY A 140 2.01 -15.75 6.28
CA GLY A 140 1.88 -17.20 6.49
C GLY A 140 0.73 -17.61 7.41
N LEU A 141 0.02 -16.67 8.01
CA LEU A 141 -1.23 -16.99 8.70
C LEU A 141 -2.28 -17.49 7.71
N THR A 142 -3.02 -18.50 8.12
CA THR A 142 -4.21 -18.93 7.38
C THR A 142 -5.33 -17.91 7.52
N ILE A 143 -6.25 -17.90 6.57
CA ILE A 143 -7.43 -17.03 6.66
C ILE A 143 -8.28 -17.37 7.89
N GLY A 144 -8.37 -18.65 8.26
CA GLY A 144 -9.04 -19.09 9.48
C GLY A 144 -8.42 -18.47 10.74
N GLU A 145 -7.09 -18.52 10.88
CA GLU A 145 -6.39 -17.88 12.01
C GLU A 145 -6.62 -16.36 12.06
N VAL A 146 -6.62 -15.71 10.91
CA VAL A 146 -6.92 -14.27 10.84
C VAL A 146 -8.34 -13.97 11.31
N ILE A 147 -9.33 -14.75 10.90
CA ILE A 147 -10.72 -14.56 11.28
C ILE A 147 -10.93 -14.85 12.77
N ASP A 148 -10.43 -15.98 13.25
CA ASP A 148 -10.74 -16.47 14.60
C ASP A 148 -9.85 -15.83 15.67
N SER A 149 -8.53 -15.81 15.45
CA SER A 149 -7.57 -15.34 16.45
C SER A 149 -7.46 -13.82 16.48
N ILE A 150 -7.49 -13.15 15.31
CA ILE A 150 -7.35 -11.69 15.22
C ILE A 150 -8.73 -11.04 15.22
N GLY A 151 -9.62 -11.50 14.36
CA GLY A 151 -10.97 -10.97 14.20
C GLY A 151 -11.95 -11.37 15.33
N GLY A 152 -11.57 -12.36 16.16
CA GLY A 152 -12.41 -12.86 17.25
C GLY A 152 -13.63 -13.65 16.81
N GLY A 153 -13.63 -14.10 15.55
CA GLY A 153 -14.69 -14.91 14.97
C GLY A 153 -15.99 -14.17 14.67
N VAL A 154 -17.00 -14.93 14.26
CA VAL A 154 -18.36 -14.39 13.97
C VAL A 154 -19.11 -14.19 15.29
N PRO A 155 -19.72 -12.99 15.51
CA PRO A 155 -20.44 -12.72 16.76
C PRO A 155 -21.59 -13.69 17.03
N GLY A 156 -21.87 -13.93 18.33
CA GLY A 156 -22.99 -14.76 18.79
C GLY A 156 -22.78 -16.25 18.61
N GLY A 157 -21.54 -16.73 18.52
CA GLY A 157 -21.22 -18.16 18.39
C GLY A 157 -21.65 -18.78 17.07
N ARG A 158 -21.96 -17.96 16.07
CA ARG A 158 -22.35 -18.43 14.73
C ARG A 158 -21.11 -18.88 13.96
N LYS A 159 -21.33 -19.85 13.08
CA LYS A 159 -20.28 -20.30 12.16
C LYS A 159 -20.10 -19.31 11.01
N LEU A 160 -18.84 -19.16 10.58
CA LEU A 160 -18.54 -18.48 9.32
C LEU A 160 -19.24 -19.23 8.18
N LYS A 161 -19.91 -18.53 7.30
CA LYS A 161 -20.56 -19.12 6.11
C LYS A 161 -19.72 -18.91 4.87
N MET A 162 -19.28 -17.69 4.65
CA MET A 162 -18.46 -17.29 3.51
C MET A 162 -17.66 -16.03 3.84
N LEU A 163 -16.62 -15.80 3.08
CA LEU A 163 -15.84 -14.57 3.10
C LEU A 163 -15.46 -14.17 1.68
N GLN A 164 -15.16 -12.90 1.50
CA GLN A 164 -14.61 -12.36 0.26
C GLN A 164 -13.20 -11.85 0.52
N THR A 165 -12.26 -12.23 -0.34
CA THR A 165 -10.87 -11.78 -0.27
C THR A 165 -10.61 -10.73 -1.36
N GLY A 166 -9.69 -9.78 -1.09
CA GLY A 166 -9.24 -8.82 -2.10
C GLY A 166 -10.21 -7.69 -2.43
N GLY A 167 -11.22 -7.46 -1.59
CA GLY A 167 -12.21 -6.40 -1.78
C GLY A 167 -13.26 -6.74 -2.84
N PRO A 168 -13.96 -5.73 -3.42
CA PRO A 168 -15.12 -5.94 -4.29
C PRO A 168 -14.88 -6.79 -5.55
N LEU A 169 -13.63 -6.83 -6.03
CA LEU A 169 -13.23 -7.62 -7.20
C LEU A 169 -12.65 -8.98 -6.83
N GLY A 170 -12.58 -9.29 -5.54
CA GLY A 170 -12.01 -10.55 -5.05
C GLY A 170 -12.97 -11.72 -5.11
N GLY A 171 -12.41 -12.91 -4.99
CA GLY A 171 -13.18 -14.15 -4.95
C GLY A 171 -13.91 -14.36 -3.63
N VAL A 172 -15.00 -15.11 -3.69
CA VAL A 172 -15.76 -15.56 -2.51
C VAL A 172 -15.36 -16.99 -2.18
N LEU A 173 -15.02 -17.22 -0.92
CA LEU A 173 -14.67 -18.53 -0.38
C LEU A 173 -15.76 -18.97 0.61
N SER A 174 -16.14 -20.25 0.55
CA SER A 174 -16.98 -20.85 1.59
C SER A 174 -16.14 -21.25 2.80
N SER A 175 -16.77 -21.41 3.95
CA SER A 175 -16.11 -21.93 5.16
C SER A 175 -15.46 -23.29 4.97
N ASP A 176 -15.97 -24.10 4.05
CA ASP A 176 -15.46 -25.45 3.79
C ASP A 176 -14.17 -25.45 2.96
N SER A 177 -13.75 -24.25 2.49
CA SER A 177 -12.53 -24.04 1.71
C SER A 177 -11.38 -23.43 2.52
N LEU A 178 -11.55 -23.29 3.84
CA LEU A 178 -10.60 -22.65 4.77
C LEU A 178 -9.81 -23.67 5.57
#